data_b621ab62b8670ced3f503f5bb2a9c311
#
_entry.id   b621ab62b8670ced3f503f5bb2a9c311
#
_cell.length_a   1.000
_cell.length_b   1.000
_cell.length_c   1.000
_cell.angle_alpha   90.00
_cell.angle_beta   90.00
_cell.angle_gamma   90.00
#
_symmetry.space_group_name_H-M   'P 1'
#
loop_
_entity.id
_entity.type
_entity.pdbx_description
1 polymer ?
#
loop_
_entity_poly.entity_id
_entity_poly.type
_entity_poly.pdbx_seq_one_letter_code
_entity_poly.pdbx_strand_id
1 'polypeptide(L)'
;MIHHLSIAARDPKKAAGVLADLMGGKAVPFPPNPGSFFALQLDEHGSGVEVYPAGTELEPNGSTGGSFVKHPKDRGYGSTHFALSVRTEAKKVEEIAQRAGWKCFDCNRGPFHVIEVWVENDTMVEVLPPEFAREYLAFTRPDKVLSAMAAAPAAAARQR
;
A
#
# COMPACT_ATOMS: atom_id res chain seq x y z
N MET A 1 -10.76 3.15 -11.50
CA MET A 1 -10.00 2.01 -10.89
C MET A 1 -8.53 2.41 -10.85
N ILE A 2 -7.85 2.17 -9.74
CA ILE A 2 -6.38 2.32 -9.64
C ILE A 2 -5.78 0.94 -9.94
N HIS A 3 -4.95 0.83 -10.99
CA HIS A 3 -4.34 -0.44 -11.38
C HIS A 3 -3.03 -0.70 -10.62
N HIS A 4 -2.20 0.33 -10.45
CA HIS A 4 -1.01 0.23 -9.63
C HIS A 4 -0.72 1.54 -8.92
N LEU A 5 0.13 1.44 -7.93
CA LEU A 5 0.76 2.56 -7.25
C LEU A 5 2.23 2.22 -7.01
N SER A 6 3.02 3.21 -6.62
CA SER A 6 4.45 3.03 -6.36
C SER A 6 4.79 3.43 -4.93
N ILE A 7 5.70 2.68 -4.32
CA ILE A 7 6.30 2.99 -3.01
C ILE A 7 7.81 2.89 -3.09
N ALA A 8 8.49 3.52 -2.15
CA ALA A 8 9.94 3.35 -1.96
C ALA A 8 10.22 2.36 -0.83
N ALA A 9 11.30 1.58 -0.95
CA ALA A 9 11.75 0.65 0.08
C ALA A 9 13.28 0.55 0.09
N ARG A 10 13.88 0.23 1.23
CA ARG A 10 15.33 0.02 1.34
C ARG A 10 15.77 -1.27 0.64
N ASP A 11 14.94 -2.30 0.72
CA ASP A 11 15.10 -3.56 -0.02
C ASP A 11 13.88 -3.82 -0.92
N PRO A 12 13.85 -3.24 -2.14
CA PRO A 12 12.70 -3.38 -3.05
C PRO A 12 12.37 -4.83 -3.39
N LYS A 13 13.38 -5.70 -3.50
CA LYS A 13 13.18 -7.12 -3.80
C LYS A 13 12.42 -7.83 -2.69
N LYS A 14 12.86 -7.63 -1.44
CA LYS A 14 12.19 -8.20 -0.26
C LYS A 14 10.78 -7.62 -0.11
N ALA A 15 10.64 -6.30 -0.19
CA ALA A 15 9.35 -5.63 -0.03
C ALA A 15 8.33 -6.09 -1.09
N ALA A 16 8.72 -6.13 -2.37
CA ALA A 16 7.87 -6.64 -3.44
C ALA A 16 7.52 -8.12 -3.26
N GLY A 17 8.47 -8.94 -2.78
CA GLY A 17 8.21 -10.35 -2.47
C GLY A 17 7.13 -10.53 -1.41
N VAL A 18 7.22 -9.80 -0.30
CA VAL A 18 6.23 -9.85 0.79
C VAL A 18 4.86 -9.33 0.34
N LEU A 19 4.82 -8.21 -0.41
CA LEU A 19 3.57 -7.70 -0.98
C LEU A 19 2.93 -8.71 -1.96
N ALA A 20 3.72 -9.35 -2.80
CA ALA A 20 3.25 -10.40 -3.69
C ALA A 20 2.68 -11.59 -2.91
N ASP A 21 3.33 -12.02 -1.81
CA ASP A 21 2.82 -13.08 -0.93
C ASP A 21 1.47 -12.69 -0.30
N LEU A 22 1.31 -11.42 0.15
CA LEU A 22 0.05 -10.90 0.68
C LEU A 22 -1.07 -10.94 -0.37
N MET A 23 -0.76 -10.56 -1.61
CA MET A 23 -1.71 -10.55 -2.72
C MET A 23 -2.00 -11.94 -3.31
N GLY A 24 -1.20 -12.96 -2.94
CA GLY A 24 -1.25 -14.28 -3.60
C GLY A 24 -0.74 -14.24 -5.04
N GLY A 25 0.18 -13.34 -5.32
CA GLY A 25 0.71 -13.04 -6.65
C GLY A 25 2.19 -13.36 -6.81
N LYS A 26 2.91 -12.54 -7.59
CA LYS A 26 4.33 -12.75 -7.89
C LYS A 26 5.09 -11.44 -7.98
N ALA A 27 6.29 -11.40 -7.36
CA ALA A 27 7.24 -10.30 -7.56
C ALA A 27 8.16 -10.57 -8.76
N VAL A 28 8.36 -9.54 -9.59
CA VAL A 28 9.26 -9.57 -10.76
C VAL A 28 10.13 -8.31 -10.78
N PRO A 29 11.33 -8.34 -11.39
CA PRO A 29 12.10 -7.13 -11.63
C PRO A 29 11.32 -6.12 -12.46
N PHE A 30 11.52 -4.83 -12.20
CA PHE A 30 10.92 -3.73 -12.95
C PHE A 30 12.01 -2.99 -13.76
N PRO A 31 12.22 -3.37 -15.04
CA PRO A 31 13.35 -2.88 -15.84
C PRO A 31 13.44 -1.37 -16.05
N PRO A 32 12.33 -0.60 -16.11
CA PRO A 32 12.39 0.85 -16.34
C PRO A 32 13.22 1.61 -15.29
N ASN A 33 13.31 1.09 -14.05
CA ASN A 33 14.18 1.65 -13.02
C ASN A 33 15.01 0.53 -12.39
N PRO A 34 16.32 0.42 -12.68
CA PRO A 34 17.17 -0.64 -12.16
C PRO A 34 17.15 -0.74 -10.65
N GLY A 35 17.01 -1.96 -10.12
CA GLY A 35 16.88 -2.23 -8.69
C GLY A 35 15.46 -2.18 -8.16
N SER A 36 14.48 -1.81 -8.99
CA SER A 36 13.06 -1.85 -8.67
C SER A 36 12.43 -3.20 -8.96
N PHE A 37 11.31 -3.47 -8.29
CA PHE A 37 10.51 -4.67 -8.46
C PHE A 37 9.03 -4.32 -8.55
N PHE A 38 8.26 -5.21 -9.16
CA PHE A 38 6.81 -5.09 -9.26
C PHE A 38 6.16 -6.30 -8.57
N ALA A 39 5.39 -6.05 -7.54
CA ALA A 39 4.53 -7.04 -6.91
C ALA A 39 3.21 -7.08 -7.67
N LEU A 40 2.98 -8.13 -8.44
CA LEU A 40 1.81 -8.33 -9.29
C LEU A 40 0.79 -9.21 -8.58
N GLN A 41 -0.50 -8.82 -8.57
CA GLN A 41 -1.60 -9.64 -8.06
C GLN A 41 -2.02 -10.74 -9.03
N LEU A 42 -1.65 -10.62 -10.32
CA LEU A 42 -1.99 -11.56 -11.40
C LEU A 42 -3.51 -11.71 -11.60
N ASP A 43 -4.25 -10.63 -11.39
CA ASP A 43 -5.67 -10.52 -11.68
C ASP A 43 -5.92 -10.01 -13.11
N GLU A 44 -7.20 -9.97 -13.52
CA GLU A 44 -7.62 -9.48 -14.84
C GLU A 44 -7.45 -7.95 -15.02
N HIS A 45 -7.15 -7.24 -13.93
CA HIS A 45 -7.01 -5.78 -13.93
C HIS A 45 -5.57 -5.30 -13.99
N GLY A 46 -4.59 -6.21 -13.91
CA GLY A 46 -3.18 -5.87 -13.85
C GLY A 46 -2.78 -5.14 -12.56
N SER A 47 -3.47 -5.47 -11.45
CA SER A 47 -3.24 -4.82 -10.17
C SER A 47 -1.86 -5.14 -9.61
N GLY A 48 -1.20 -4.12 -9.03
CA GLY A 48 0.08 -4.35 -8.39
C GLY A 48 0.70 -3.14 -7.71
N VAL A 49 1.86 -3.36 -7.12
CA VAL A 49 2.65 -2.33 -6.43
C VAL A 49 4.06 -2.32 -6.99
N GLU A 50 4.46 -1.21 -7.60
CA GLU A 50 5.85 -0.98 -7.99
C GLU A 50 6.65 -0.57 -6.76
N VAL A 51 7.79 -1.19 -6.55
CA VAL A 51 8.65 -0.93 -5.40
C VAL A 51 10.00 -0.43 -5.88
N TYR A 52 10.30 0.84 -5.60
CA TYR A 52 11.53 1.51 -5.99
C TYR A 52 12.56 1.52 -4.85
N PRO A 53 13.86 1.61 -5.16
CA PRO A 53 14.87 1.88 -4.14
C PRO A 53 14.57 3.19 -3.38
N ALA A 54 14.76 3.17 -2.06
CA ALA A 54 14.64 4.37 -1.23
C ALA A 54 15.47 5.54 -1.80
N GLY A 55 14.89 6.73 -1.79
CA GLY A 55 15.47 7.91 -2.42
C GLY A 55 15.22 8.02 -3.93
N THR A 56 14.44 7.11 -4.55
CA THR A 56 13.96 7.30 -5.92
C THR A 56 12.80 8.29 -5.92
N GLU A 57 12.89 9.32 -6.76
CA GLU A 57 11.82 10.28 -7.02
C GLU A 57 11.51 10.30 -8.53
N LEU A 58 10.31 10.72 -8.87
CA LEU A 58 9.87 10.95 -10.25
C LEU A 58 9.80 12.44 -10.49
N GLU A 59 10.58 12.93 -11.46
CA GLU A 59 10.54 14.33 -11.88
C GLU A 59 9.95 14.47 -13.29
N PRO A 60 9.19 15.53 -13.57
CA PRO A 60 8.69 15.79 -14.90
C PRO A 60 9.87 16.09 -15.85
N ASN A 61 9.95 15.36 -16.95
CA ASN A 61 11.03 15.49 -17.94
C ASN A 61 10.49 15.88 -19.33
N GLY A 62 9.97 17.11 -19.43
CA GLY A 62 9.58 17.73 -20.70
C GLY A 62 8.75 16.83 -21.62
N SER A 63 9.24 16.62 -22.84
CA SER A 63 8.51 15.88 -23.88
C SER A 63 8.57 14.34 -23.74
N THR A 64 9.38 13.81 -22.85
CA THR A 64 9.58 12.35 -22.70
C THR A 64 8.85 11.77 -21.49
N GLY A 65 8.12 12.60 -20.72
CA GLY A 65 7.42 12.18 -19.50
C GLY A 65 8.28 12.24 -18.25
N GLY A 66 7.95 11.43 -17.25
CA GLY A 66 8.70 11.39 -15.99
C GLY A 66 10.05 10.69 -16.11
N SER A 67 11.03 11.17 -15.39
CA SER A 67 12.34 10.52 -15.23
C SER A 67 12.59 10.13 -13.79
N PHE A 68 13.29 9.00 -13.60
CA PHE A 68 13.70 8.56 -12.28
C PHE A 68 14.99 9.29 -11.88
N VAL A 69 14.96 9.93 -10.71
CA VAL A 69 16.12 10.58 -10.10
C VAL A 69 16.37 9.99 -8.72
N LYS A 70 17.62 10.05 -8.26
CA LYS A 70 18.02 9.52 -6.96
C LYS A 70 18.38 10.66 -6.01
N HIS A 71 17.69 10.74 -4.89
CA HIS A 71 18.02 11.63 -3.79
C HIS A 71 18.75 10.88 -2.65
N PRO A 72 19.78 11.49 -2.05
CA PRO A 72 20.60 10.83 -1.03
C PRO A 72 19.94 10.73 0.35
N LYS A 73 18.83 11.42 0.57
CA LYS A 73 18.13 11.42 1.87
C LYS A 73 16.81 10.68 1.76
N ASP A 74 16.67 9.61 2.54
CA ASP A 74 15.38 9.04 2.88
C ASP A 74 14.60 10.05 3.74
N ARG A 75 13.36 10.34 3.36
CA ARG A 75 12.51 11.33 4.05
C ARG A 75 11.85 10.77 5.31
N GLY A 76 12.01 9.47 5.60
CA GLY A 76 11.36 8.79 6.72
C GLY A 76 9.86 8.61 6.50
N TYR A 77 9.07 8.63 7.57
CA TYR A 77 7.62 8.45 7.47
C TYR A 77 6.96 9.48 6.57
N GLY A 78 6.14 8.98 5.64
CA GLY A 78 5.35 9.80 4.72
C GLY A 78 3.84 9.68 4.98
N SER A 79 3.06 10.54 4.33
CA SER A 79 1.60 10.42 4.34
C SER A 79 1.07 9.42 3.30
N THR A 80 1.93 8.92 2.42
CA THR A 80 1.55 7.94 1.39
C THR A 80 1.18 6.62 2.05
N HIS A 81 -0.05 6.22 1.88
CA HIS A 81 -0.57 4.91 2.27
C HIS A 81 -1.71 4.54 1.31
N PHE A 82 -2.09 3.29 1.32
CA PHE A 82 -3.19 2.82 0.48
C PHE A 82 -3.85 1.58 1.07
N ALA A 83 -5.11 1.39 0.70
CA ALA A 83 -5.85 0.18 1.05
C ALA A 83 -5.69 -0.86 -0.06
N LEU A 84 -5.38 -2.09 0.32
CA LEU A 84 -5.12 -3.23 -0.56
C LEU A 84 -6.04 -4.40 -0.21
N SER A 85 -7.02 -4.68 -1.06
CA SER A 85 -7.82 -5.90 -0.94
C SER A 85 -7.01 -7.12 -1.38
N VAL A 86 -6.99 -8.14 -0.53
CA VAL A 86 -6.24 -9.38 -0.77
C VAL A 86 -7.16 -10.60 -0.68
N ARG A 87 -6.74 -11.72 -1.28
CA ARG A 87 -7.42 -13.02 -1.12
C ARG A 87 -6.97 -13.77 0.13
N THR A 88 -5.90 -13.29 0.75
CA THR A 88 -5.26 -13.87 1.92
C THR A 88 -6.08 -13.58 3.18
N GLU A 89 -6.37 -14.59 3.97
CA GLU A 89 -7.09 -14.47 5.24
C GLU A 89 -6.29 -13.69 6.29
N ALA A 90 -7.00 -13.02 7.22
CA ALA A 90 -6.42 -12.11 8.21
C ALA A 90 -5.24 -12.73 8.98
N LYS A 91 -5.44 -13.92 9.55
CA LYS A 91 -4.37 -14.63 10.27
C LYS A 91 -3.11 -14.85 9.42
N LYS A 92 -3.31 -15.14 8.13
CA LYS A 92 -2.19 -15.36 7.20
C LYS A 92 -1.45 -14.07 6.86
N VAL A 93 -2.17 -12.95 6.78
CA VAL A 93 -1.56 -11.61 6.63
C VAL A 93 -0.62 -11.31 7.79
N GLU A 94 -1.07 -11.54 9.03
CA GLU A 94 -0.26 -11.36 10.24
C GLU A 94 1.00 -12.24 10.23
N GLU A 95 0.85 -13.53 9.89
CA GLU A 95 1.98 -14.46 9.78
C GLU A 95 3.02 -14.01 8.74
N ILE A 96 2.57 -13.49 7.59
CA ILE A 96 3.45 -12.99 6.52
C ILE A 96 4.22 -11.76 7.00
N ALA A 97 3.52 -10.78 7.60
CA ALA A 97 4.13 -9.57 8.13
C ALA A 97 5.15 -9.90 9.25
N GLN A 98 4.79 -10.80 10.17
CA GLN A 98 5.66 -11.25 11.25
C GLN A 98 6.94 -11.92 10.73
N ARG A 99 6.84 -12.81 9.73
CA ARG A 99 8.02 -13.43 9.10
C ARG A 99 8.92 -12.41 8.40
N ALA A 100 8.34 -11.34 7.87
CA ALA A 100 9.09 -10.25 7.25
C ALA A 100 9.81 -9.36 8.29
N GLY A 101 9.41 -9.43 9.57
CA GLY A 101 9.86 -8.52 10.62
C GLY A 101 9.20 -7.15 10.53
N TRP A 102 7.99 -7.09 9.98
CA TRP A 102 7.22 -5.86 9.81
C TRP A 102 6.17 -5.69 10.90
N LYS A 103 5.95 -4.46 11.32
CA LYS A 103 4.84 -4.11 12.23
C LYS A 103 3.51 -4.43 11.55
N CYS A 104 2.59 -4.99 12.33
CA CYS A 104 1.28 -5.37 11.85
C CYS A 104 0.26 -5.16 12.97
N PHE A 105 -0.86 -4.51 12.68
CA PHE A 105 -1.89 -4.18 13.67
C PHE A 105 -3.28 -4.39 13.07
N ASP A 106 -4.14 -5.11 13.79
CA ASP A 106 -5.57 -5.14 13.51
C ASP A 106 -6.20 -3.84 14.05
N CYS A 107 -6.81 -3.07 13.18
CA CYS A 107 -7.32 -1.74 13.46
C CYS A 107 -8.80 -1.62 13.13
N ASN A 108 -9.61 -1.37 14.17
CA ASN A 108 -11.01 -1.02 14.01
C ASN A 108 -11.14 0.47 13.68
N ARG A 109 -11.67 0.78 12.49
CA ARG A 109 -11.96 2.15 12.02
C ARG A 109 -13.40 2.59 12.31
N GLY A 110 -14.14 1.81 13.08
CA GLY A 110 -15.56 1.99 13.38
C GLY A 110 -16.45 1.27 12.34
N PRO A 111 -16.64 1.80 11.13
CA PRO A 111 -17.49 1.15 10.13
C PRO A 111 -16.85 -0.05 9.41
N PHE A 112 -15.54 -0.22 9.52
CA PHE A 112 -14.79 -1.33 8.92
C PHE A 112 -13.48 -1.58 9.67
N HIS A 113 -12.87 -2.74 9.41
CA HIS A 113 -11.55 -3.12 9.93
C HIS A 113 -10.51 -3.09 8.83
N VAL A 114 -9.26 -2.88 9.22
CA VAL A 114 -8.08 -3.00 8.35
C VAL A 114 -6.96 -3.69 9.13
N ILE A 115 -6.05 -4.35 8.42
CA ILE A 115 -4.76 -4.76 8.99
C ILE A 115 -3.70 -3.78 8.48
N GLU A 116 -3.21 -2.91 9.35
CA GLU A 116 -2.06 -2.08 9.01
C GLU A 116 -0.81 -2.95 8.93
N VAL A 117 -0.23 -3.07 7.75
CA VAL A 117 1.08 -3.68 7.53
C VAL A 117 2.07 -2.59 7.16
N TRP A 118 3.12 -2.45 7.96
CA TRP A 118 4.14 -1.41 7.77
C TRP A 118 5.34 -1.97 7.01
N VAL A 119 5.37 -1.73 5.70
CA VAL A 119 6.47 -2.14 4.82
C VAL A 119 7.78 -1.56 5.33
N GLU A 120 8.74 -2.44 5.67
CA GLU A 120 10.01 -2.09 6.30
C GLU A 120 9.88 -1.23 7.57
N ASN A 121 8.72 -1.26 8.22
CA ASN A 121 8.35 -0.45 9.38
C ASN A 121 8.29 1.07 9.11
N ASP A 122 8.03 1.45 7.87
CA ASP A 122 8.11 2.82 7.37
C ASP A 122 6.86 3.25 6.59
N THR A 123 6.48 2.53 5.54
CA THR A 123 5.31 2.82 4.70
C THR A 123 4.12 1.95 5.07
N MET A 124 2.98 2.58 5.39
CA MET A 124 1.76 1.87 5.77
C MET A 124 0.99 1.35 4.54
N VAL A 125 0.52 0.10 4.64
CA VAL A 125 -0.47 -0.50 3.76
C VAL A 125 -1.63 -0.99 4.62
N GLU A 126 -2.84 -0.54 4.34
CA GLU A 126 -4.07 -1.06 4.96
C GLU A 126 -4.54 -2.29 4.18
N VAL A 127 -4.16 -3.46 4.67
CA VAL A 127 -4.54 -4.74 4.05
C VAL A 127 -5.97 -5.07 4.42
N LEU A 128 -6.77 -5.42 3.42
CA LEU A 128 -8.18 -5.80 3.53
C LEU A 128 -8.34 -7.28 3.12
N PRO A 129 -8.29 -8.22 4.09
CA PRO A 129 -8.72 -9.59 3.86
C PRO A 129 -10.17 -9.66 3.37
N PRO A 130 -10.66 -10.81 2.84
CA PRO A 130 -11.97 -10.88 2.22
C PRO A 130 -13.13 -10.40 3.10
N GLU A 131 -13.05 -10.60 4.40
CA GLU A 131 -14.04 -10.12 5.36
C GLU A 131 -14.01 -8.59 5.48
N PHE A 132 -12.83 -8.02 5.74
CA PHE A 132 -12.64 -6.57 5.90
C PHE A 132 -12.91 -5.81 4.59
N ALA A 133 -12.57 -6.41 3.44
CA ALA A 133 -12.92 -5.85 2.14
C ALA A 133 -14.44 -5.71 1.95
N ARG A 134 -15.23 -6.67 2.44
CA ARG A 134 -16.70 -6.56 2.40
C ARG A 134 -17.22 -5.40 3.26
N GLU A 135 -16.68 -5.22 4.47
CA GLU A 135 -17.03 -4.11 5.35
C GLU A 135 -16.66 -2.77 4.70
N TYR A 136 -15.42 -2.65 4.19
CA TYR A 136 -14.92 -1.46 3.52
C TYR A 136 -15.80 -1.07 2.33
N LEU A 137 -16.10 -2.01 1.44
CA LEU A 137 -16.95 -1.78 0.27
C LEU A 137 -18.40 -1.45 0.66
N ALA A 138 -18.92 -2.03 1.74
CA ALA A 138 -20.25 -1.70 2.25
C ALA A 138 -20.32 -0.26 2.80
N PHE A 139 -19.24 0.22 3.41
CA PHE A 139 -19.14 1.60 3.92
C PHE A 139 -18.90 2.61 2.80
N THR A 140 -18.03 2.30 1.84
CA THR A 140 -17.62 3.21 0.75
C THR A 140 -18.64 3.31 -0.39
N ARG A 141 -19.81 2.69 -0.27
CA ARG A 141 -20.91 2.93 -1.21
C ARG A 141 -21.23 4.42 -1.27
N PRO A 142 -21.45 5.00 -2.47
CA PRO A 142 -21.61 6.44 -2.65
C PRO A 142 -22.70 7.07 -1.74
N ASP A 143 -23.82 6.36 -1.57
CA ASP A 143 -24.94 6.79 -0.72
C ASP A 143 -24.57 6.86 0.76
N LYS A 144 -23.70 5.96 1.24
CA LYS A 144 -23.28 5.87 2.65
C LYS A 144 -22.09 6.76 2.96
N VAL A 145 -21.04 6.71 2.14
CA VAL A 145 -19.80 7.45 2.41
C VAL A 145 -20.02 8.96 2.40
N LEU A 146 -20.82 9.48 1.46
CA LEU A 146 -21.12 10.91 1.40
C LEU A 146 -21.91 11.36 2.64
N SER A 147 -22.88 10.57 3.08
CA SER A 147 -23.65 10.86 4.30
C SER A 147 -22.78 10.81 5.56
N ALA A 148 -21.91 9.82 5.67
CA ALA A 148 -20.99 9.68 6.79
C ALA A 148 -19.98 10.83 6.87
N MET A 149 -19.41 11.24 5.74
CA MET A 149 -18.47 12.37 5.67
C MET A 149 -19.14 13.70 6.00
N ALA A 150 -20.40 13.90 5.59
CA ALA A 150 -21.16 15.11 5.91
C ALA A 150 -21.56 15.18 7.39
N ALA A 151 -21.78 14.03 8.05
CA ALA A 151 -22.15 13.94 9.47
C ALA A 151 -20.95 13.92 10.42
N ALA A 152 -19.73 13.71 9.92
CA ALA A 152 -18.55 13.67 10.76
C ALA A 152 -18.26 15.05 11.36
N PRO A 153 -18.16 15.19 12.70
CA PRO A 153 -17.74 16.47 13.30
C PRO A 153 -16.33 16.79 12.79
N ALA A 154 -16.09 18.07 12.48
CA ALA A 154 -14.76 18.54 12.11
C ALA A 154 -13.77 18.04 13.19
N ALA A 155 -12.82 17.20 12.81
CA ALA A 155 -11.83 16.69 13.75
C ALA A 155 -11.11 17.88 14.35
N ALA A 156 -11.26 18.10 15.65
CA ALA A 156 -10.47 19.08 16.37
C ALA A 156 -9.01 18.73 16.14
N ALA A 157 -8.29 19.62 15.46
CA ALA A 157 -6.87 19.45 15.21
C ALA A 157 -6.18 19.20 16.57
N ARG A 158 -5.79 17.96 16.85
CA ARG A 158 -4.91 17.65 17.96
C ARG A 158 -3.52 18.18 17.57
N GLN A 159 -3.28 19.43 17.89
CA GLN A 159 -1.92 19.97 17.94
C GLN A 159 -1.17 19.19 19.01
N ARG A 160 -0.15 18.47 18.61
CA ARG A 160 0.92 17.98 19.49
C ARG A 160 2.10 18.93 19.39
#